data_69a266c595e5eb9364d21ec6638db2a9
#
_entry.id   69a266c595e5eb9364d21ec6638db2a9
#
_cell.length_a   1.000
_cell.length_b   1.000
_cell.length_c   1.000
_cell.angle_alpha   90.00
_cell.angle_beta   90.00
_cell.angle_gamma   90.00
#
_symmetry.space_group_name_H-M   'P 1'
#
loop_
_entity.id
_entity.type
_entity.pdbx_description
1 polymer ?
#
loop_
_entity_poly.entity_id
_entity_poly.type
_entity_poly.pdbx_seq_one_letter_code
_entity_poly.pdbx_strand_id
1 'polypeptide(L)'
;EFVDSYLPYLLARASFSISNEFHAQVEAAGFTVSEWRILASLSGVKQRTVGELADIVLAKQPTVTKMVLRMASEDLVMRTPCTQDKRQAWVSITPKGQKLVKPLLKKAALHEKNVLSSLGEPQSQALKSILQKLFKQSN
;
A
#
# COMPACT_ATOMS: atom_id res chain seq x y z
N GLU A 1 30.24 -12.12 -1.73
CA GLU A 1 29.13 -12.94 -1.22
C GLU A 1 27.95 -12.92 -2.17
N PHE A 2 27.27 -14.07 -2.33
CA PHE A 2 26.10 -14.20 -3.22
C PHE A 2 25.02 -13.16 -2.91
N VAL A 3 24.65 -13.04 -1.64
CA VAL A 3 23.54 -12.17 -1.24
C VAL A 3 23.81 -10.68 -1.48
N ASP A 4 25.06 -10.26 -1.50
CA ASP A 4 25.41 -8.85 -1.65
C ASP A 4 24.96 -8.25 -2.98
N SER A 5 24.76 -9.08 -3.99
CA SER A 5 24.29 -8.65 -5.31
C SER A 5 23.04 -9.37 -5.79
N TYR A 6 22.45 -10.18 -4.93
CA TYR A 6 21.24 -10.94 -5.29
C TYR A 6 20.02 -10.02 -5.26
N LEU A 7 19.38 -9.84 -6.41
CA LEU A 7 18.31 -8.86 -6.57
C LEU A 7 17.17 -8.98 -5.54
N PRO A 8 16.58 -10.16 -5.31
CA PRO A 8 15.50 -10.26 -4.32
C PRO A 8 15.93 -9.84 -2.92
N TYR A 9 17.15 -10.14 -2.52
CA TYR A 9 17.68 -9.73 -1.23
C TYR A 9 17.85 -8.21 -1.14
N LEU A 10 18.39 -7.60 -2.19
CA LEU A 10 18.57 -6.14 -2.25
C LEU A 10 17.21 -5.43 -2.19
N LEU A 11 16.21 -5.91 -2.92
CA LEU A 11 14.87 -5.36 -2.90
C LEU A 11 14.23 -5.49 -1.52
N ALA A 12 14.37 -6.65 -0.89
CA ALA A 12 13.81 -6.89 0.43
C ALA A 12 14.46 -5.99 1.49
N ARG A 13 15.79 -5.85 1.45
CA ARG A 13 16.53 -4.97 2.38
C ARG A 13 16.13 -3.52 2.20
N ALA A 14 16.07 -3.04 0.96
CA ALA A 14 15.70 -1.66 0.67
C ALA A 14 14.26 -1.39 1.12
N SER A 15 13.33 -2.28 0.76
CA SER A 15 11.92 -2.15 1.13
C SER A 15 11.75 -2.12 2.65
N PHE A 16 12.38 -3.05 3.36
CA PHE A 16 12.30 -3.13 4.82
C PHE A 16 12.81 -1.85 5.48
N SER A 17 14.00 -1.40 5.06
CA SER A 17 14.63 -0.20 5.63
C SER A 17 13.77 1.05 5.43
N ILE A 18 13.30 1.26 4.20
CA ILE A 18 12.50 2.44 3.84
C ILE A 18 11.13 2.40 4.55
N SER A 19 10.45 1.27 4.48
CA SER A 19 9.11 1.12 5.06
C SER A 19 9.14 1.26 6.58
N ASN A 20 10.15 0.70 7.23
CA ASN A 20 10.25 0.70 8.68
C ASN A 20 10.37 2.13 9.23
N GLU A 21 11.08 3.00 8.53
CA GLU A 21 11.18 4.42 8.91
C GLU A 21 9.81 5.09 8.97
N PHE A 22 8.94 4.77 8.00
CA PHE A 22 7.63 5.38 7.90
C PHE A 22 6.60 4.73 8.83
N HIS A 23 6.75 3.45 9.14
CA HIS A 23 5.79 2.71 9.97
C HIS A 23 5.62 3.34 11.37
N ALA A 24 6.66 3.94 11.91
CA ALA A 24 6.58 4.66 13.19
C ALA A 24 5.57 5.82 13.11
N GLN A 25 5.52 6.52 11.99
CA GLN A 25 4.57 7.62 11.77
C GLN A 25 3.14 7.09 11.63
N VAL A 26 2.97 5.94 10.99
CA VAL A 26 1.68 5.28 10.83
C VAL A 26 1.12 4.91 12.21
N GLU A 27 1.92 4.28 13.04
CA GLU A 27 1.52 3.88 14.40
C GLU A 27 1.22 5.09 15.27
N ALA A 28 2.02 6.14 15.16
CA ALA A 28 1.79 7.39 15.90
C ALA A 28 0.46 8.04 15.50
N ALA A 29 -0.02 7.81 14.29
CA ALA A 29 -1.31 8.32 13.82
C ALA A 29 -2.48 7.43 14.24
N GLY A 30 -2.23 6.32 14.92
CA GLY A 30 -3.27 5.43 15.42
C GLY A 30 -3.69 4.33 14.46
N PHE A 31 -2.92 4.09 13.40
CA PHE A 31 -3.21 3.04 12.43
C PHE A 31 -2.23 1.87 12.56
N THR A 32 -2.70 0.68 12.22
CA THR A 32 -1.79 -0.43 11.95
C THR A 32 -1.20 -0.25 10.55
N VAL A 33 -0.09 -0.91 10.30
CA VAL A 33 0.55 -0.88 8.97
C VAL A 33 -0.41 -1.43 7.91
N SER A 34 -1.15 -2.48 8.23
CA SER A 34 -2.12 -3.07 7.30
C SER A 34 -3.26 -2.13 6.97
N GLU A 35 -3.79 -1.43 7.98
CA GLU A 35 -4.83 -0.41 7.76
C GLU A 35 -4.32 0.72 6.85
N TRP A 36 -3.10 1.19 7.12
CA TRP A 36 -2.45 2.21 6.29
C TRP A 36 -2.35 1.77 4.84
N ARG A 37 -1.88 0.53 4.60
CA ARG A 37 -1.72 0.01 3.24
C ARG A 37 -3.06 -0.06 2.50
N ILE A 38 -4.12 -0.49 3.18
CA ILE A 38 -5.45 -0.55 2.57
C ILE A 38 -5.97 0.85 2.25
N LEU A 39 -5.91 1.76 3.21
CA LEU A 39 -6.40 3.12 3.00
C LEU A 39 -5.63 3.85 1.90
N ALA A 40 -4.30 3.70 1.88
CA ALA A 40 -3.47 4.29 0.83
C ALA A 40 -3.81 3.71 -0.54
N SER A 41 -4.10 2.40 -0.61
CA SER A 41 -4.47 1.73 -1.86
C SER A 41 -5.83 2.18 -2.38
N LEU A 42 -6.72 2.64 -1.52
CA LEU A 42 -8.06 3.11 -1.88
C LEU A 42 -8.10 4.62 -2.15
N SER A 43 -7.10 5.36 -1.71
CA SER A 43 -7.09 6.80 -1.91
C SER A 43 -6.87 7.14 -3.39
N GLY A 44 -7.71 8.01 -3.92
CA GLY A 44 -7.61 8.45 -5.31
C GLY A 44 -8.24 7.52 -6.32
N VAL A 45 -8.87 6.43 -5.89
CA VAL A 45 -9.61 5.55 -6.79
C VAL A 45 -11.06 5.44 -6.33
N LYS A 46 -11.95 5.09 -7.24
CA LYS A 46 -13.37 4.94 -6.92
C LYS A 46 -13.58 3.75 -5.98
N GLN A 47 -13.01 2.62 -6.34
CA GLN A 47 -13.15 1.38 -5.58
C GLN A 47 -12.14 0.34 -6.09
N ARG A 48 -11.90 -0.68 -5.27
CA ARG A 48 -11.10 -1.85 -5.65
C ARG A 48 -11.78 -3.10 -5.14
N THR A 49 -11.56 -4.23 -5.81
CA THR A 49 -12.03 -5.52 -5.28
C THR A 49 -11.11 -5.98 -4.14
N VAL A 50 -11.62 -6.88 -3.30
CA VAL A 50 -10.79 -7.51 -2.24
C VAL A 50 -9.58 -8.21 -2.86
N GLY A 51 -9.75 -8.86 -4.03
CA GLY A 51 -8.63 -9.49 -4.73
C GLY A 51 -7.55 -8.50 -5.15
N GLU A 52 -7.95 -7.35 -5.70
CA GLU A 52 -6.99 -6.30 -6.06
C GLU A 52 -6.25 -5.77 -4.83
N LEU A 53 -6.97 -5.56 -3.73
CA LEU A 53 -6.35 -5.12 -2.47
C LEU A 53 -5.34 -6.14 -1.95
N ALA A 54 -5.69 -7.43 -2.03
CA ALA A 54 -4.80 -8.50 -1.58
C ALA A 54 -3.47 -8.47 -2.34
N ASP A 55 -3.53 -8.25 -3.66
CA ASP A 55 -2.32 -8.14 -4.48
C ASP A 55 -1.49 -6.92 -4.09
N ILE A 56 -2.14 -5.77 -3.89
CA ILE A 56 -1.44 -4.52 -3.57
C ILE A 56 -0.78 -4.58 -2.19
N VAL A 57 -1.51 -5.09 -1.18
CA VAL A 57 -0.99 -5.13 0.20
C VAL A 57 -0.19 -6.39 0.49
N LEU A 58 -0.03 -7.27 -0.50
CA LEU A 58 0.76 -8.51 -0.40
C LEU A 58 0.26 -9.45 0.71
N ALA A 59 -1.06 -9.62 0.77
CA ALA A 59 -1.71 -10.49 1.74
C ALA A 59 -2.69 -11.42 1.04
N LYS A 60 -3.10 -12.46 1.73
CA LYS A 60 -4.09 -13.41 1.21
C LYS A 60 -5.49 -12.81 1.31
N GLN A 61 -6.37 -13.16 0.37
CA GLN A 61 -7.74 -12.63 0.35
C GLN A 61 -8.51 -12.83 1.66
N PRO A 62 -8.48 -14.00 2.31
CA PRO A 62 -9.18 -14.15 3.59
C PRO A 62 -8.72 -13.17 4.67
N THR A 63 -7.43 -12.87 4.71
CA THR A 63 -6.87 -11.90 5.65
C THR A 63 -7.38 -10.50 5.34
N VAL A 64 -7.36 -10.13 4.05
CA VAL A 64 -7.85 -8.80 3.61
C VAL A 64 -9.35 -8.67 3.88
N THR A 65 -10.13 -9.72 3.64
CA THR A 65 -11.57 -9.72 3.92
C THR A 65 -11.83 -9.40 5.39
N LYS A 66 -11.10 -10.03 6.30
CA LYS A 66 -11.24 -9.77 7.75
C LYS A 66 -10.90 -8.32 8.09
N MET A 67 -9.81 -7.80 7.52
CA MET A 67 -9.41 -6.42 7.75
C MET A 67 -10.44 -5.44 7.23
N VAL A 68 -10.96 -5.67 6.03
CA VAL A 68 -11.98 -4.82 5.40
C VAL A 68 -13.26 -4.81 6.24
N LEU A 69 -13.70 -5.96 6.73
CA LEU A 69 -14.89 -6.05 7.57
C LEU A 69 -14.73 -5.24 8.85
N ARG A 70 -13.57 -5.34 9.50
CA ARG A 70 -13.27 -4.58 10.70
C ARG A 70 -13.22 -3.07 10.39
N MET A 71 -12.55 -2.68 9.30
CA MET A 71 -12.44 -1.27 8.93
C MET A 71 -13.81 -0.69 8.52
N ALA A 72 -14.67 -1.50 7.93
CA ALA A 72 -16.05 -1.09 7.63
C ALA A 72 -16.84 -0.84 8.91
N SER A 73 -16.63 -1.66 9.94
CA SER A 73 -17.28 -1.45 11.24
C SER A 73 -16.83 -0.17 11.92
N GLU A 74 -15.63 0.32 11.59
CA GLU A 74 -15.08 1.57 12.10
C GLU A 74 -15.38 2.76 11.17
N ASP A 75 -16.18 2.53 10.13
CA ASP A 75 -16.56 3.53 9.14
C ASP A 75 -15.37 4.12 8.35
N LEU A 76 -14.33 3.37 8.17
CA LEU A 76 -13.16 3.80 7.39
C LEU A 76 -13.30 3.46 5.92
N VAL A 77 -13.97 2.35 5.62
CA VAL A 77 -14.23 1.88 4.27
C VAL A 77 -15.68 1.44 4.15
N MET A 78 -16.15 1.35 2.91
CA MET A 78 -17.47 0.82 2.57
C MET A 78 -17.27 -0.43 1.72
N ARG A 79 -17.98 -1.50 2.08
CA ARG A 79 -17.93 -2.75 1.36
C ARG A 79 -19.26 -2.98 0.66
N THR A 80 -19.20 -3.24 -0.64
CA THR A 80 -20.38 -3.49 -1.47
C THR A 80 -20.21 -4.82 -2.17
N PRO A 81 -21.21 -5.72 -2.16
CA PRO A 81 -21.10 -6.97 -2.89
C PRO A 81 -20.88 -6.72 -4.38
N CYS A 82 -20.02 -7.54 -5.00
CA CYS A 82 -19.82 -7.49 -6.43
C CYS A 82 -20.93 -8.32 -7.11
N THR A 83 -21.72 -7.68 -7.98
CA THR A 83 -22.84 -8.36 -8.66
C THR A 83 -22.37 -9.33 -9.73
N GLN A 84 -21.17 -9.12 -10.29
CA GLN A 84 -20.61 -9.95 -11.35
C GLN A 84 -19.91 -11.20 -10.83
N ASP A 85 -19.39 -11.14 -9.59
CA ASP A 85 -18.70 -12.26 -8.96
C ASP A 85 -19.02 -12.23 -7.46
N LYS A 86 -19.87 -13.15 -7.02
CA LYS A 86 -20.33 -13.23 -5.63
C LYS A 86 -19.22 -13.53 -4.63
N ARG A 87 -18.06 -14.00 -5.13
CA ARG A 87 -16.89 -14.27 -4.27
C ARG A 87 -16.08 -13.01 -3.98
N GLN A 88 -16.40 -11.92 -4.70
CA GLN A 88 -15.69 -10.64 -4.56
C GLN A 88 -16.60 -9.59 -3.93
N ALA A 89 -15.99 -8.56 -3.40
CA ALA A 89 -16.67 -7.38 -2.91
C ALA A 89 -15.89 -6.16 -3.37
N TRP A 90 -16.61 -5.08 -3.64
CA TRP A 90 -16.03 -3.78 -3.91
C TRP A 90 -15.76 -3.08 -2.58
N VAL A 91 -14.62 -2.44 -2.48
CA VAL A 91 -14.21 -1.67 -1.29
C VAL A 91 -13.88 -0.25 -1.73
N SER A 92 -14.43 0.72 -1.05
CA SER A 92 -14.13 2.14 -1.27
C SER A 92 -13.81 2.81 0.05
N ILE A 93 -13.02 3.89 0.00
CA ILE A 93 -12.73 4.67 1.20
C ILE A 93 -13.90 5.60 1.50
N THR A 94 -14.26 5.72 2.78
CA THR A 94 -15.31 6.65 3.22
C THR A 94 -14.73 8.06 3.35
N PRO A 95 -15.62 9.10 3.42
CA PRO A 95 -15.14 10.45 3.74
C PRO A 95 -14.35 10.51 5.05
N LYS A 96 -14.77 9.76 6.06
CA LYS A 96 -14.04 9.67 7.33
C LYS A 96 -12.65 9.06 7.13
N GLY A 97 -12.58 7.94 6.40
CA GLY A 97 -11.29 7.28 6.10
C GLY A 97 -10.37 8.20 5.33
N GLN A 98 -10.89 8.89 4.31
CA GLN A 98 -10.11 9.84 3.51
C GLN A 98 -9.56 10.98 4.37
N LYS A 99 -10.37 11.53 5.26
CA LYS A 99 -9.96 12.59 6.15
C LYS A 99 -8.83 12.15 7.08
N LEU A 100 -8.94 10.95 7.62
CA LEU A 100 -7.95 10.42 8.56
C LEU A 100 -6.64 10.04 7.89
N VAL A 101 -6.69 9.52 6.66
CA VAL A 101 -5.47 9.08 5.96
C VAL A 101 -4.75 10.22 5.26
N LYS A 102 -5.43 11.32 4.96
CA LYS A 102 -4.85 12.44 4.19
C LYS A 102 -3.53 12.97 4.78
N PRO A 103 -3.42 13.23 6.11
CA PRO A 103 -2.15 13.67 6.67
C PRO A 103 -1.03 12.65 6.49
N LEU A 104 -1.34 11.35 6.59
CA LEU A 104 -0.37 10.29 6.38
C LEU A 104 0.12 10.22 4.94
N LEU A 105 -0.78 10.44 3.97
CA LEU A 105 -0.40 10.49 2.55
C LEU A 105 0.60 11.60 2.29
N LYS A 106 0.41 12.76 2.91
CA LYS A 106 1.35 13.88 2.81
C LYS A 106 2.70 13.54 3.43
N LYS A 107 2.69 12.91 4.60
CA LYS A 107 3.92 12.48 5.28
C LYS A 107 4.65 11.41 4.47
N ALA A 108 3.91 10.50 3.85
CA ALA A 108 4.48 9.46 3.00
C ALA A 108 5.17 10.07 1.78
N ALA A 109 4.54 11.05 1.14
CA ALA A 109 5.15 11.73 -0.01
C ALA A 109 6.43 12.46 0.38
N LEU A 110 6.44 13.11 1.54
CA LEU A 110 7.63 13.79 2.05
C LEU A 110 8.74 12.81 2.40
N HIS A 111 8.41 11.71 3.07
CA HIS A 111 9.35 10.65 3.40
C HIS A 111 9.97 10.06 2.13
N GLU A 112 9.16 9.77 1.12
CA GLU A 112 9.65 9.25 -0.16
C GLU A 112 10.61 10.25 -0.82
N LYS A 113 10.26 11.52 -0.82
CA LYS A 113 11.12 12.57 -1.39
C LYS A 113 12.48 12.61 -0.69
N ASN A 114 12.49 12.49 0.63
CA ASN A 114 13.72 12.48 1.41
C ASN A 114 14.56 11.24 1.12
N VAL A 115 13.93 10.07 1.02
CA VAL A 115 14.62 8.81 0.70
C VAL A 115 15.28 8.90 -0.67
N LEU A 116 14.59 9.49 -1.66
CA LEU A 116 15.08 9.57 -3.03
C LEU A 116 16.03 10.75 -3.27
N SER A 117 16.21 11.65 -2.29
CA SER A 117 16.97 12.88 -2.47
C SER A 117 18.41 12.65 -2.91
N SER A 118 19.03 11.53 -2.47
CA SER A 118 20.42 11.21 -2.84
C SER A 118 20.57 10.74 -4.29
N LEU A 119 19.48 10.32 -4.93
CA LEU A 119 19.52 9.78 -6.29
C LEU A 119 19.36 10.86 -7.37
N GLY A 120 18.65 11.94 -7.07
CA GLY A 120 18.26 12.92 -8.07
C GLY A 120 17.05 12.47 -8.88
N GLU A 121 16.44 13.40 -9.59
CA GLU A 121 15.17 13.16 -10.30
C GLU A 121 15.25 12.09 -11.39
N PRO A 122 16.27 12.12 -12.30
CA PRO A 122 16.35 11.10 -13.35
C PRO A 122 16.49 9.69 -12.80
N GLN A 123 17.31 9.48 -11.79
CA GLN A 123 17.53 8.16 -11.20
C GLN A 123 16.29 7.70 -10.42
N SER A 124 15.60 8.60 -9.73
CA SER A 124 14.36 8.29 -9.00
C SER A 124 13.28 7.81 -9.94
N GLN A 125 13.08 8.49 -11.07
CA GLN A 125 12.10 8.08 -12.07
C GLN A 125 12.49 6.74 -12.71
N ALA A 126 13.76 6.57 -13.03
CA ALA A 126 14.26 5.31 -13.60
C ALA A 126 14.04 4.14 -12.64
N LEU A 127 14.32 4.32 -11.36
CA LEU A 127 14.12 3.28 -10.34
C LEU A 127 12.66 2.83 -10.29
N LYS A 128 11.73 3.78 -10.21
CA LYS A 128 10.30 3.46 -10.18
C LYS A 128 9.85 2.73 -11.44
N SER A 129 10.27 3.20 -12.61
CA SER A 129 9.92 2.58 -13.90
C SER A 129 10.46 1.16 -13.98
N ILE A 130 11.70 0.93 -13.56
CA ILE A 130 12.32 -0.39 -13.56
C ILE A 130 11.56 -1.35 -12.64
N LEU A 131 11.25 -0.92 -11.42
CA LEU A 131 10.51 -1.75 -10.47
C LEU A 131 9.12 -2.12 -11.00
N GLN A 132 8.39 -1.13 -11.53
CA GLN A 132 7.07 -1.37 -12.13
C GLN A 132 7.15 -2.38 -13.27
N LYS A 133 8.16 -2.28 -14.10
CA LYS A 133 8.37 -3.22 -15.22
C LYS A 133 8.62 -4.64 -14.71
N LEU A 134 9.39 -4.78 -13.63
CA LEU A 134 9.70 -6.10 -13.07
C LEU A 134 8.46 -6.84 -12.60
N PHE A 135 7.60 -6.20 -11.81
CA PHE A 135 6.42 -6.92 -11.29
C PHE A 135 5.31 -7.07 -12.34
N LYS A 136 5.26 -6.23 -13.35
CA LYS A 136 4.32 -6.42 -14.47
C LYS A 136 4.70 -7.63 -15.32
N GLN A 137 6.00 -7.92 -15.46
CA GLN A 137 6.47 -9.08 -16.20
C GLN A 137 6.20 -10.41 -15.48
N SER A 138 6.14 -10.39 -14.15
CA SER A 138 5.91 -11.60 -13.36
C SER A 138 4.42 -11.99 -13.26
N ASN A 139 3.53 -11.18 -13.80
CA ASN A 139 2.10 -11.48 -13.90
C ASN A 139 1.75 -12.04 -15.30
#